data_78226e802024547640a8332b33b28d66
#
_entry.id   78226e802024547640a8332b33b28d66
#
_cell.length_a   1.000
_cell.length_b   1.000
_cell.length_c   1.000
_cell.angle_alpha   90.00
_cell.angle_beta   90.00
_cell.angle_gamma   90.00
#
_symmetry.space_group_name_H-M   'P 1'
#
loop_
_entity.id
_entity.type
_entity.pdbx_description
1 polymer ?
#
loop_
_entity_poly.entity_id
_entity_poly.type
_entity_poly.pdbx_seq_one_letter_code
_entity_poly.pdbx_strand_id
1 'polypeptide(L)'
;QFAFEVGLPKQNWDPCFYHPRASVNGEEVPTQSEMECSHFCIDWRKRVVVEATLKPCAMNRVDVWFDAIEKRPTFERISRKENFVFDNGKMRIEINPRTGLVDSWKVGDTEYLKPGSFCPVAIDGTYNSWGLWKNEPGARRAFTLLTDHEGSEFSGLYEQIEPSVRVIEDGKVRTVVEALFGWHNSKLYQRYILPKNDTHMDVE
;
A
#
# COMPACT_ATOMS: atom_id res chain seq x y z
N GLN A 1 -3.23 13.53 3.33
CA GLN A 1 -2.73 12.99 2.05
C GLN A 1 -3.88 12.80 1.08
N PHE A 2 -3.65 12.94 -0.21
CA PHE A 2 -4.62 12.58 -1.25
C PHE A 2 -3.91 12.10 -2.52
N ALA A 3 -4.60 11.27 -3.29
CA ALA A 3 -4.10 10.71 -4.53
C ALA A 3 -5.01 11.08 -5.71
N PHE A 4 -4.42 11.24 -6.88
CA PHE A 4 -5.13 11.51 -8.13
C PHE A 4 -4.30 10.99 -9.31
N GLU A 5 -4.94 10.83 -10.47
CA GLU A 5 -4.24 10.41 -11.69
C GLU A 5 -4.03 11.61 -12.62
N VAL A 6 -2.86 11.67 -13.23
CA VAL A 6 -2.48 12.70 -14.20
C VAL A 6 -2.01 12.04 -15.48
N GLY A 7 -2.63 12.43 -16.61
CA GLY A 7 -2.19 12.00 -17.92
C GLY A 7 -0.87 12.67 -18.33
N LEU A 8 0.02 11.90 -18.94
CA LEU A 8 1.19 12.45 -19.60
C LEU A 8 0.78 13.17 -20.89
N PRO A 9 1.47 14.26 -21.28
CA PRO A 9 1.16 14.98 -22.52
C PRO A 9 1.27 14.12 -23.78
N LYS A 10 2.07 13.07 -23.73
CA LYS A 10 2.23 12.05 -24.77
C LYS A 10 2.57 10.72 -24.13
N GLN A 11 2.35 9.63 -24.89
CA GLN A 11 2.81 8.31 -24.47
C GLN A 11 4.32 8.31 -24.25
N ASN A 12 4.76 7.70 -23.14
CA ASN A 12 6.16 7.49 -22.90
C ASN A 12 6.62 6.16 -23.55
N TRP A 13 7.37 6.27 -24.63
CA TRP A 13 8.04 5.15 -25.30
C TRP A 13 9.54 5.11 -24.97
N ASP A 14 10.03 6.13 -24.26
CA ASP A 14 11.42 6.24 -23.90
C ASP A 14 11.75 5.32 -22.70
N PRO A 15 12.99 4.85 -22.54
CA PRO A 15 13.39 3.99 -21.44
C PRO A 15 13.54 4.76 -20.10
N CYS A 16 13.10 6.00 -20.02
CA CYS A 16 13.11 6.82 -18.81
C CYS A 16 11.80 6.69 -18.04
N PHE A 17 11.85 7.06 -16.76
CA PHE A 17 10.67 7.16 -15.90
C PHE A 17 10.35 8.64 -15.64
N TYR A 18 9.08 9.03 -15.85
CA TYR A 18 8.62 10.37 -15.53
C TYR A 18 8.17 10.43 -14.08
N HIS A 19 9.00 11.06 -13.24
CA HIS A 19 8.74 11.27 -11.82
C HIS A 19 7.90 12.53 -11.62
N PRO A 20 6.71 12.44 -10.97
CA PRO A 20 5.86 13.60 -10.75
C PRO A 20 6.40 14.49 -9.62
N ARG A 21 6.23 15.79 -9.79
CA ARG A 21 6.33 16.80 -8.74
C ARG A 21 5.06 17.60 -8.72
N ALA A 22 4.68 18.13 -7.57
CA ALA A 22 3.47 18.92 -7.43
C ALA A 22 3.68 20.14 -6.54
N SER A 23 2.88 21.19 -6.82
CA SER A 23 2.69 22.30 -5.91
C SER A 23 1.21 22.49 -5.59
N VAL A 24 0.93 22.96 -4.39
CA VAL A 24 -0.42 23.32 -3.96
C VAL A 24 -0.44 24.81 -3.64
N ASN A 25 -1.29 25.55 -4.34
CA ASN A 25 -1.38 27.02 -4.23
C ASN A 25 -0.03 27.74 -4.43
N GLY A 26 0.85 27.19 -5.28
CA GLY A 26 2.16 27.74 -5.61
C GLY A 26 3.31 27.28 -4.70
N GLU A 27 3.06 26.49 -3.67
CA GLU A 27 4.08 25.91 -2.79
C GLU A 27 4.34 24.45 -3.17
N GLU A 28 5.60 24.10 -3.43
CA GLU A 28 5.98 22.70 -3.73
C GLU A 28 5.76 21.82 -2.51
N VAL A 29 5.15 20.65 -2.72
CA VAL A 29 4.77 19.71 -1.66
C VAL A 29 5.41 18.35 -1.84
N PRO A 30 5.58 17.56 -0.75
CA PRO A 30 5.98 16.17 -0.85
C PRO A 30 5.08 15.42 -1.82
N THR A 31 5.70 14.79 -2.82
CA THR A 31 5.03 14.14 -3.94
C THR A 31 5.66 12.77 -4.18
N GLN A 32 4.83 11.80 -4.52
CA GLN A 32 5.22 10.42 -4.77
C GLN A 32 4.44 9.89 -5.96
N SER A 33 5.09 9.09 -6.81
CA SER A 33 4.43 8.31 -7.85
C SER A 33 4.14 6.92 -7.32
N GLU A 34 2.94 6.44 -7.54
CA GLU A 34 2.52 5.08 -7.24
C GLU A 34 2.04 4.35 -8.49
N MET A 35 1.89 3.03 -8.39
CA MET A 35 1.30 2.23 -9.44
C MET A 35 -0.14 2.68 -9.68
N GLU A 36 -0.47 2.96 -10.91
CA GLU A 36 -1.83 3.28 -11.33
C GLU A 36 -2.73 2.06 -11.34
N CYS A 37 -4.04 2.28 -11.20
CA CYS A 37 -5.01 1.19 -11.18
C CYS A 37 -5.32 0.61 -12.58
N SER A 38 -4.79 1.20 -13.64
CA SER A 38 -5.01 0.73 -15.01
C SER A 38 -3.89 -0.20 -15.47
N HIS A 39 -4.28 -1.27 -16.17
CA HIS A 39 -3.35 -2.28 -16.70
C HIS A 39 -2.86 -1.94 -18.10
N PHE A 40 -2.53 -0.69 -18.39
CA PHE A 40 -1.95 -0.34 -19.66
C PHE A 40 -0.46 -0.68 -19.69
N CYS A 41 -0.04 -1.33 -20.76
CA CYS A 41 1.37 -1.66 -21.00
C CYS A 41 2.23 -0.44 -21.34
N ILE A 42 1.63 0.73 -21.53
CA ILE A 42 2.28 1.98 -21.92
C ILE A 42 2.07 3.01 -20.83
N ASP A 43 3.12 3.76 -20.55
CA ASP A 43 3.14 4.81 -19.53
C ASP A 43 2.39 6.07 -20.03
N TRP A 44 1.08 6.11 -19.80
CA TRP A 44 0.20 7.21 -20.22
C TRP A 44 -0.15 8.16 -19.10
N ARG A 45 -0.15 7.68 -17.89
CA ARG A 45 -0.52 8.44 -16.70
C ARG A 45 0.24 7.96 -15.49
N LYS A 46 0.21 8.79 -14.47
CA LYS A 46 0.79 8.51 -13.16
C LYS A 46 -0.28 8.68 -12.10
N ARG A 47 -0.31 7.77 -11.16
CA ARG A 47 -0.96 7.99 -9.88
C ARG A 47 -0.01 8.84 -9.03
N VAL A 48 -0.45 10.03 -8.70
CA VAL A 48 0.32 11.01 -7.93
C VAL A 48 -0.27 11.10 -6.54
N VAL A 49 0.56 10.90 -5.54
CA VAL A 49 0.20 11.06 -4.12
C VAL A 49 0.93 12.27 -3.58
N VAL A 50 0.20 13.15 -2.92
CA VAL A 50 0.75 14.38 -2.34
C VAL A 50 0.36 14.50 -0.87
N GLU A 51 1.22 15.20 -0.12
CA GLU A 51 0.92 15.62 1.24
C GLU A 51 0.89 17.13 1.29
N ALA A 52 -0.29 17.68 1.61
CA ALA A 52 -0.48 19.12 1.67
C ALA A 52 -1.58 19.52 2.65
N THR A 53 -1.45 20.74 3.16
CA THR A 53 -2.53 21.40 3.91
C THR A 53 -3.37 22.22 2.94
N LEU A 54 -4.66 21.90 2.86
CA LEU A 54 -5.60 22.61 2.01
C LEU A 54 -6.29 23.75 2.77
N LYS A 55 -6.55 24.83 2.08
CA LYS A 55 -7.36 25.94 2.63
C LYS A 55 -8.80 25.47 2.76
N PRO A 56 -9.44 25.61 3.94
CA PRO A 56 -10.82 25.19 4.15
C PRO A 56 -11.79 26.10 3.34
N CYS A 57 -12.86 25.51 2.83
CA CYS A 57 -13.93 26.20 2.10
C CYS A 57 -13.42 27.09 0.93
N ALA A 58 -12.33 26.68 0.28
CA ALA A 58 -11.70 27.41 -0.81
C ALA A 58 -11.31 26.46 -1.94
N MET A 59 -11.18 27.02 -3.14
CA MET A 59 -10.52 26.30 -4.23
C MET A 59 -9.02 26.24 -3.95
N ASN A 60 -8.44 25.03 -4.05
CA ASN A 60 -7.02 24.82 -3.94
C ASN A 60 -6.50 24.38 -5.31
N ARG A 61 -5.56 25.13 -5.86
CA ARG A 61 -4.93 24.80 -7.14
C ARG A 61 -3.79 23.82 -6.92
N VAL A 62 -3.79 22.74 -7.69
CA VAL A 62 -2.70 21.77 -7.73
C VAL A 62 -2.08 21.81 -9.11
N ASP A 63 -0.80 22.17 -9.19
CA ASP A 63 -0.02 22.12 -10.43
C ASP A 63 0.92 20.92 -10.37
N VAL A 64 1.00 20.14 -11.47
CA VAL A 64 1.83 18.96 -11.57
C VAL A 64 2.74 19.06 -12.78
N TRP A 65 4.01 18.69 -12.61
CA TRP A 65 4.98 18.56 -13.70
C TRP A 65 5.80 17.29 -13.51
N PHE A 66 6.57 16.92 -14.52
CA PHE A 66 7.28 15.65 -14.54
C PHE A 66 8.77 15.87 -14.84
N ASP A 67 9.61 15.26 -14.03
CA ASP A 67 11.05 15.16 -14.25
C ASP A 67 11.35 13.80 -14.86
N ALA A 68 12.07 13.76 -15.99
CA ALA A 68 12.54 12.52 -16.56
C ALA A 68 13.75 12.01 -15.77
N ILE A 69 13.65 10.81 -15.23
CA ILE A 69 14.75 10.12 -14.55
C ILE A 69 15.11 8.83 -15.29
N GLU A 70 16.34 8.36 -15.16
CA GLU A 70 16.85 7.22 -15.93
C GLU A 70 16.06 5.94 -15.71
N LYS A 71 15.70 5.66 -14.45
CA LYS A 71 14.98 4.42 -14.07
C LYS A 71 13.91 4.69 -13.03
N ARG A 72 12.87 3.87 -13.07
CA ARG A 72 11.89 3.81 -11.99
C ARG A 72 12.59 3.44 -10.68
N PRO A 73 12.27 4.12 -9.57
CA PRO A 73 12.75 3.71 -8.25
C PRO A 73 12.35 2.26 -7.94
N THR A 74 13.29 1.50 -7.39
CA THR A 74 13.07 0.14 -6.89
C THR A 74 13.01 0.15 -5.38
N PHE A 75 12.25 -0.77 -4.82
CA PHE A 75 12.06 -0.88 -3.38
C PHE A 75 12.90 -2.01 -2.81
N GLU A 76 13.27 -1.88 -1.54
CA GLU A 76 14.01 -2.92 -0.84
C GLU A 76 13.16 -4.16 -0.63
N ARG A 77 13.75 -5.33 -0.86
CA ARG A 77 13.10 -6.62 -0.63
C ARG A 77 13.00 -6.90 0.87
N ILE A 78 11.80 -7.20 1.36
CA ILE A 78 11.59 -7.59 2.76
C ILE A 78 12.24 -8.96 3.01
N SER A 79 13.14 -9.01 4.00
CA SER A 79 13.74 -10.26 4.46
C SER A 79 12.74 -11.06 5.30
N ARG A 80 12.66 -12.39 5.09
CA ARG A 80 11.86 -13.28 5.96
C ARG A 80 12.46 -13.53 7.34
N LYS A 81 13.68 -13.08 7.58
CA LYS A 81 14.40 -13.36 8.83
C LYS A 81 13.93 -12.45 9.98
N GLU A 82 13.62 -11.22 9.66
CA GLU A 82 13.30 -10.15 10.60
C GLU A 82 11.98 -9.48 10.23
N ASN A 83 11.30 -8.89 11.22
CA ASN A 83 10.12 -8.08 10.94
C ASN A 83 10.51 -6.88 10.08
N PHE A 84 9.64 -6.54 9.12
CA PHE A 84 9.73 -5.26 8.44
C PHE A 84 9.39 -4.17 9.46
N VAL A 85 10.27 -3.18 9.57
CA VAL A 85 10.11 -2.07 10.50
C VAL A 85 9.95 -0.78 9.73
N PHE A 86 8.81 -0.13 9.91
CA PHE A 86 8.58 1.23 9.50
C PHE A 86 8.70 2.15 10.72
N ASP A 87 9.53 3.18 10.60
CA ASP A 87 9.72 4.17 11.66
C ASP A 87 9.85 5.56 11.02
N ASN A 88 8.91 6.45 11.35
CA ASN A 88 8.92 7.83 10.86
C ASN A 88 9.26 8.86 11.96
N GLY A 89 9.76 8.39 13.11
CA GLY A 89 10.08 9.21 14.28
C GLY A 89 8.86 9.61 15.13
N LYS A 90 7.64 9.40 14.65
CA LYS A 90 6.37 9.65 15.37
C LYS A 90 5.66 8.36 15.73
N MET A 91 5.71 7.38 14.82
CA MET A 91 5.19 6.03 15.02
C MET A 91 6.18 4.99 14.51
N ARG A 92 6.12 3.80 15.12
CA ARG A 92 6.86 2.62 14.73
C ARG A 92 5.91 1.45 14.52
N ILE A 93 5.96 0.83 13.35
CA ILE A 93 5.14 -0.33 12.98
C ILE A 93 6.04 -1.49 12.62
N GLU A 94 5.70 -2.68 13.09
CA GLU A 94 6.39 -3.92 12.76
C GLU A 94 5.43 -4.89 12.08
N ILE A 95 5.77 -5.28 10.85
CA ILE A 95 5.01 -6.25 10.05
C ILE A 95 5.83 -7.54 9.96
N ASN A 96 5.20 -8.64 10.33
CA ASN A 96 5.85 -9.95 10.31
C ASN A 96 5.83 -10.56 8.90
N PRO A 97 6.98 -10.76 8.25
CA PRO A 97 7.03 -11.25 6.87
C PRO A 97 6.66 -12.73 6.72
N ARG A 98 6.52 -13.47 7.84
CA ARG A 98 6.11 -14.88 7.84
C ARG A 98 4.61 -15.07 7.97
N THR A 99 3.91 -14.09 8.51
CA THR A 99 2.47 -14.12 8.71
C THR A 99 1.72 -13.08 7.90
N GLY A 100 2.41 -12.02 7.43
CA GLY A 100 1.81 -10.87 6.76
C GLY A 100 1.04 -9.94 7.71
N LEU A 101 1.10 -10.17 9.03
CA LEU A 101 0.31 -9.48 10.04
C LEU A 101 1.15 -8.43 10.78
N VAL A 102 0.48 -7.49 11.43
CA VAL A 102 1.13 -6.45 12.24
C VAL A 102 1.39 -7.01 13.64
N ASP A 103 2.66 -6.99 14.06
CA ASP A 103 3.08 -7.45 15.38
C ASP A 103 3.20 -6.32 16.40
N SER A 104 3.40 -5.08 15.95
CA SER A 104 3.52 -3.91 16.83
C SER A 104 3.12 -2.64 16.09
N TRP A 105 2.44 -1.75 16.80
CA TRP A 105 2.20 -0.37 16.39
C TRP A 105 2.35 0.54 17.61
N LYS A 106 3.42 1.30 17.63
CA LYS A 106 3.75 2.24 18.70
C LYS A 106 3.63 3.68 18.24
N VAL A 107 3.07 4.53 19.09
CA VAL A 107 3.11 5.99 18.95
C VAL A 107 3.74 6.53 20.25
N GLY A 108 4.91 7.11 20.15
CA GLY A 108 5.75 7.38 21.31
C GLY A 108 6.05 6.08 22.08
N ASP A 109 5.79 6.06 23.37
CA ASP A 109 6.01 4.89 24.25
C ASP A 109 4.79 3.95 24.33
N THR A 110 3.68 4.28 23.67
CA THR A 110 2.44 3.51 23.79
C THR A 110 2.32 2.47 22.68
N GLU A 111 2.17 1.18 23.07
CA GLU A 111 1.85 0.09 22.17
C GLU A 111 0.33 -0.05 22.02
N TYR A 112 -0.17 -0.02 20.79
CA TYR A 112 -1.60 -0.07 20.47
C TYR A 112 -2.11 -1.44 20.05
N LEU A 113 -1.23 -2.35 19.65
CA LEU A 113 -1.62 -3.64 19.09
C LEU A 113 -0.97 -4.81 19.82
N LYS A 114 -1.58 -5.97 19.64
CA LYS A 114 -0.97 -7.26 19.99
C LYS A 114 -0.36 -7.87 18.74
N PRO A 115 0.70 -8.69 18.86
CA PRO A 115 1.24 -9.44 17.75
C PRO A 115 0.17 -10.24 16.99
N GLY A 116 0.25 -10.23 15.67
CA GLY A 116 -0.71 -10.90 14.79
C GLY A 116 -2.03 -10.14 14.56
N SER A 117 -2.02 -8.82 14.74
CA SER A 117 -3.19 -7.98 14.48
C SER A 117 -3.47 -7.83 12.98
N PHE A 118 -4.73 -7.48 12.65
CA PHE A 118 -5.27 -7.34 11.28
C PHE A 118 -5.32 -8.66 10.48
N CYS A 119 -5.50 -9.79 11.16
CA CYS A 119 -5.70 -11.07 10.49
C CYS A 119 -7.04 -11.05 9.74
N PRO A 120 -7.05 -11.19 8.40
CA PRO A 120 -8.29 -11.31 7.65
C PRO A 120 -8.96 -12.65 7.98
N VAL A 121 -10.29 -12.61 8.15
CA VAL A 121 -11.08 -13.79 8.51
C VAL A 121 -12.28 -13.97 7.58
N ALA A 122 -12.53 -15.20 7.16
CA ALA A 122 -13.79 -15.61 6.57
C ALA A 122 -14.78 -15.95 7.69
N ILE A 123 -16.01 -15.51 7.54
CA ILE A 123 -17.10 -15.82 8.46
C ILE A 123 -18.16 -16.57 7.66
N ASP A 124 -18.51 -17.78 8.11
CA ASP A 124 -19.59 -18.55 7.50
C ASP A 124 -20.90 -17.82 7.75
N GLY A 125 -21.50 -17.29 6.68
CA GLY A 125 -22.79 -16.59 6.74
C GLY A 125 -23.97 -17.53 6.62
N THR A 126 -25.02 -17.29 7.39
CA THR A 126 -26.35 -17.80 7.04
C THR A 126 -26.90 -16.97 5.89
N TYR A 127 -27.69 -17.59 5.00
CA TYR A 127 -28.33 -16.94 3.85
C TYR A 127 -29.25 -15.80 4.28
N ASN A 128 -28.68 -14.64 4.51
CA ASN A 128 -29.40 -13.43 4.88
C ASN A 128 -28.89 -12.27 4.04
N SER A 129 -29.74 -11.70 3.20
CA SER A 129 -29.43 -10.56 2.33
C SER A 129 -29.10 -9.27 3.08
N TRP A 130 -29.33 -9.23 4.38
CA TRP A 130 -29.10 -8.06 5.25
C TRP A 130 -27.77 -8.11 6.02
N GLY A 131 -26.95 -9.16 5.82
CA GLY A 131 -25.68 -9.35 6.50
C GLY A 131 -25.71 -10.35 7.67
N LEU A 132 -24.58 -10.46 8.36
CA LEU A 132 -24.42 -11.38 9.49
C LEU A 132 -25.00 -10.78 10.77
N TRP A 133 -26.12 -11.32 11.24
CA TRP A 133 -26.77 -10.89 12.48
C TRP A 133 -26.16 -11.49 13.74
N LYS A 134 -25.39 -12.58 13.62
CA LYS A 134 -24.74 -13.24 14.74
C LYS A 134 -23.30 -13.66 14.35
N ASN A 135 -22.35 -13.25 15.17
CA ASN A 135 -21.02 -13.81 15.17
C ASN A 135 -21.08 -15.12 15.97
N GLU A 136 -21.24 -16.24 15.33
CA GLU A 136 -21.18 -17.53 16.02
C GLU A 136 -19.71 -17.84 16.35
N PRO A 137 -19.40 -18.14 17.63
CA PRO A 137 -18.07 -18.62 17.99
C PRO A 137 -17.75 -19.90 17.21
N GLY A 138 -16.64 -19.93 16.52
CA GLY A 138 -16.22 -21.06 15.69
C GLY A 138 -16.51 -20.94 14.18
N ALA A 139 -17.39 -20.00 13.76
CA ALA A 139 -17.63 -19.75 12.33
C ALA A 139 -16.53 -18.94 11.64
N ARG A 140 -15.51 -18.47 12.38
CA ARG A 140 -14.40 -17.67 11.86
C ARG A 140 -13.27 -18.57 11.36
N ARG A 141 -12.81 -18.31 10.15
CA ARG A 141 -11.65 -18.98 9.54
C ARG A 141 -10.64 -17.92 9.15
N ALA A 142 -9.43 -18.01 9.70
CA ALA A 142 -8.34 -17.11 9.35
C ALA A 142 -7.84 -17.40 7.93
N PHE A 143 -7.59 -16.35 7.18
CA PHE A 143 -6.77 -16.46 5.99
C PHE A 143 -5.31 -16.71 6.39
N THR A 144 -4.57 -17.41 5.56
CA THR A 144 -3.15 -17.67 5.75
C THR A 144 -2.34 -16.95 4.69
N LEU A 145 -1.12 -16.54 5.05
CA LEU A 145 -0.20 -15.96 4.08
C LEU A 145 0.08 -16.98 2.97
N LEU A 146 -0.05 -16.55 1.72
CA LEU A 146 0.33 -17.36 0.56
C LEU A 146 1.84 -17.63 0.56
N THR A 147 2.23 -18.77 0.02
CA THR A 147 3.64 -19.01 -0.32
C THR A 147 4.09 -17.98 -1.37
N ASP A 148 5.39 -17.73 -1.50
CA ASP A 148 5.91 -16.78 -2.49
C ASP A 148 5.53 -17.19 -3.92
N HIS A 149 5.46 -18.49 -4.19
CA HIS A 149 5.03 -19.01 -5.49
C HIS A 149 3.55 -18.70 -5.76
N GLU A 150 2.65 -19.05 -4.84
CA GLU A 150 1.21 -18.78 -4.96
C GLU A 150 0.92 -17.28 -5.02
N GLY A 151 1.65 -16.48 -4.23
CA GLY A 151 1.53 -15.01 -4.23
C GLY A 151 1.98 -14.40 -5.55
N SER A 152 3.07 -14.90 -6.13
CA SER A 152 3.56 -14.46 -7.43
C SER A 152 2.58 -14.81 -8.55
N GLU A 153 2.06 -16.03 -8.56
CA GLU A 153 1.02 -16.45 -9.50
C GLU A 153 -0.24 -15.59 -9.37
N PHE A 154 -0.71 -15.34 -8.16
CA PHE A 154 -1.85 -14.47 -7.89
C PHE A 154 -1.63 -13.02 -8.39
N SER A 155 -0.39 -12.55 -8.34
CA SER A 155 0.01 -11.23 -8.83
C SER A 155 0.29 -11.18 -10.34
N GLY A 156 0.13 -12.30 -11.06
CA GLY A 156 0.43 -12.39 -12.49
C GLY A 156 1.93 -12.44 -12.82
N LEU A 157 2.78 -12.74 -11.85
CA LEU A 157 4.22 -12.87 -12.02
C LEU A 157 4.56 -14.34 -12.27
N TYR A 158 4.57 -14.77 -13.52
CA TYR A 158 4.78 -16.18 -13.87
C TYR A 158 6.25 -16.59 -13.96
N GLU A 159 7.14 -15.64 -14.21
CA GLU A 159 8.58 -15.91 -14.43
C GLU A 159 9.46 -15.48 -13.26
N GLN A 160 8.90 -14.72 -12.32
CA GLN A 160 9.62 -14.16 -11.20
C GLN A 160 8.91 -14.45 -9.88
N ILE A 161 9.62 -15.07 -8.94
CA ILE A 161 9.07 -15.31 -7.60
C ILE A 161 9.41 -14.12 -6.69
N GLU A 162 8.36 -13.45 -6.22
CA GLU A 162 8.47 -12.36 -5.27
C GLU A 162 7.86 -12.73 -3.89
N PRO A 163 8.36 -12.17 -2.80
CA PRO A 163 7.80 -12.40 -1.48
C PRO A 163 6.31 -12.04 -1.42
N SER A 164 5.52 -12.86 -0.72
CA SER A 164 4.10 -12.59 -0.47
C SER A 164 3.88 -11.43 0.51
N VAL A 165 4.92 -10.99 1.23
CA VAL A 165 4.95 -9.72 1.96
C VAL A 165 6.02 -8.84 1.34
N ARG A 166 5.63 -7.70 0.79
CA ARG A 166 6.54 -6.86 0.00
C ARG A 166 6.21 -5.38 0.09
N VAL A 167 7.22 -4.54 -0.03
CA VAL A 167 7.01 -3.11 -0.27
C VAL A 167 6.64 -2.93 -1.73
N ILE A 168 5.47 -2.38 -2.00
CA ILE A 168 5.01 -2.10 -3.36
C ILE A 168 5.14 -0.62 -3.74
N GLU A 169 5.13 0.25 -2.74
CA GLU A 169 5.36 1.69 -2.91
C GLU A 169 6.18 2.23 -1.74
N ASP A 170 7.14 3.08 -2.03
CA ASP A 170 7.90 3.82 -1.04
C ASP A 170 8.38 5.15 -1.62
N GLY A 171 8.15 6.24 -0.89
CA GLY A 171 8.51 7.56 -1.34
C GLY A 171 8.47 8.61 -0.23
N LYS A 172 8.33 9.87 -0.64
CA LYS A 172 8.34 11.02 0.28
C LYS A 172 7.07 11.14 1.11
N VAL A 173 5.96 10.53 0.68
CA VAL A 173 4.64 10.71 1.30
C VAL A 173 4.27 9.52 2.17
N ARG A 174 4.44 8.31 1.65
CA ARG A 174 4.06 7.08 2.36
C ARG A 174 4.83 5.85 1.87
N THR A 175 4.86 4.82 2.68
CA THR A 175 5.26 3.46 2.33
C THR A 175 4.02 2.58 2.26
N VAL A 176 3.92 1.70 1.27
CA VAL A 176 2.84 0.73 1.17
C VAL A 176 3.43 -0.67 1.18
N VAL A 177 3.04 -1.45 2.18
CA VAL A 177 3.41 -2.86 2.31
C VAL A 177 2.21 -3.71 1.97
N GLU A 178 2.38 -4.63 1.03
CA GLU A 178 1.33 -5.56 0.60
C GLU A 178 1.60 -6.95 1.17
N ALA A 179 0.57 -7.60 1.69
CA ALA A 179 0.58 -8.98 2.12
C ALA A 179 -0.53 -9.75 1.38
N LEU A 180 -0.19 -10.94 0.87
CA LEU A 180 -1.07 -11.76 0.03
C LEU A 180 -1.55 -12.97 0.82
N PHE A 181 -2.87 -13.11 0.94
CA PHE A 181 -3.50 -14.15 1.74
C PHE A 181 -4.39 -15.06 0.92
N GLY A 182 -4.56 -16.29 1.39
CA GLY A 182 -5.45 -17.28 0.80
C GLY A 182 -6.30 -18.01 1.83
N TRP A 183 -7.52 -18.39 1.42
CA TRP A 183 -8.38 -19.30 2.15
C TRP A 183 -9.24 -20.07 1.14
N HIS A 184 -9.02 -21.40 1.03
CA HIS A 184 -9.61 -22.22 -0.04
C HIS A 184 -9.32 -21.63 -1.43
N ASN A 185 -10.37 -21.36 -2.20
CA ASN A 185 -10.26 -20.77 -3.54
C ASN A 185 -10.25 -19.23 -3.53
N SER A 186 -10.36 -18.61 -2.34
CA SER A 186 -10.35 -17.17 -2.19
C SER A 186 -8.94 -16.67 -1.94
N LYS A 187 -8.56 -15.62 -2.64
CA LYS A 187 -7.31 -14.90 -2.44
C LYS A 187 -7.61 -13.43 -2.22
N LEU A 188 -6.85 -12.78 -1.36
CA LEU A 188 -6.93 -11.35 -1.13
C LEU A 188 -5.53 -10.76 -0.97
N TYR A 189 -5.39 -9.51 -1.32
CA TYR A 189 -4.27 -8.68 -0.88
C TYR A 189 -4.74 -7.77 0.25
N GLN A 190 -3.86 -7.53 1.20
CA GLN A 190 -4.04 -6.54 2.26
C GLN A 190 -2.88 -5.57 2.20
N ARG A 191 -3.17 -4.28 2.19
CA ARG A 191 -2.17 -3.23 2.11
C ARG A 191 -2.15 -2.43 3.40
N TYR A 192 -0.96 -2.23 3.91
CA TYR A 192 -0.67 -1.35 5.02
C TYR A 192 -0.07 -0.07 4.47
N ILE A 193 -0.81 1.03 4.58
CA ILE A 193 -0.41 2.34 4.08
C ILE A 193 0.13 3.14 5.25
N LEU A 194 1.43 3.44 5.20
CA LEU A 194 2.22 3.98 6.30
C LEU A 194 2.70 5.40 5.94
N PRO A 195 2.03 6.46 6.40
CA PRO A 195 2.41 7.84 6.09
C PRO A 195 3.74 8.23 6.73
N LYS A 196 4.56 9.00 5.98
CA LYS A 196 5.88 9.45 6.44
C LYS A 196 5.81 10.50 7.55
N ASN A 197 4.71 11.24 7.68
CA ASN A 197 4.61 12.38 8.60
C ASN A 197 3.45 12.30 9.60
N ASP A 198 2.76 11.18 9.70
CA ASP A 198 1.60 11.02 10.56
C ASP A 198 1.73 9.79 11.47
N THR A 199 0.74 9.57 12.35
CA THR A 199 0.70 8.49 13.33
C THR A 199 -0.43 7.48 13.07
N HIS A 200 -1.19 7.61 11.98
CA HIS A 200 -2.18 6.64 11.56
C HIS A 200 -1.59 5.59 10.60
N MET A 201 -2.28 4.50 10.46
CA MET A 201 -2.06 3.49 9.42
C MET A 201 -3.40 3.17 8.79
N ASP A 202 -3.48 3.20 7.46
CA ASP A 202 -4.65 2.70 6.74
C ASP A 202 -4.42 1.23 6.34
N VAL A 203 -5.51 0.45 6.38
CA VAL A 203 -5.49 -0.95 5.96
C VAL A 203 -6.57 -1.14 4.89
N GLU A 204 -6.16 -1.50 3.69
CA GLU A 204 -7.02 -1.80 2.54
C GLU A 204 -7.10 -3.30 2.26
#